data_a75ae56d835e2ea08b26dd7a26220392
#
_entry.id   a75ae56d835e2ea08b26dd7a26220392
#
_cell.length_a   1.000
_cell.length_b   1.000
_cell.length_c   1.000
_cell.angle_alpha   90.00
_cell.angle_beta   90.00
_cell.angle_gamma   90.00
#
_symmetry.space_group_name_H-M   'P 1'
#
loop_
_entity.id
_entity.type
_entity.pdbx_description
1 polymer ?
#
loop_
_entity_poly.entity_id
_entity_poly.type
_entity_poly.pdbx_seq_one_letter_code
_entity_poly.pdbx_strand_id
1 'polypeptide(L)'
;MTKRRYRLFLALPILGGAVSSGDHFQSVAKAAGETVKGMLAAQIRSQGIVCDKPQRATRDAKLSKPDHDVWVLKCENATYRISRYPDMAAKVEQLR
;
A
#
# COMPACT_ATOMS: atom_id res chain seq x y z
N MET A 1 -37.55 -14.33 -35.44
CA MET A 1 -36.49 -13.76 -36.16
C MET A 1 -35.79 -12.60 -35.52
N THR A 2 -36.47 -11.84 -34.81
CA THR A 2 -35.80 -10.69 -34.18
C THR A 2 -34.88 -11.09 -33.10
N LYS A 3 -35.11 -12.18 -32.48
CA LYS A 3 -34.24 -12.56 -31.39
C LYS A 3 -32.85 -12.92 -31.76
N ARG A 4 -32.61 -13.29 -32.95
CA ARG A 4 -31.26 -13.67 -33.26
C ARG A 4 -30.30 -12.55 -33.09
N ARG A 5 -30.68 -11.36 -33.20
CA ARG A 5 -29.76 -10.28 -33.05
C ARG A 5 -29.17 -10.18 -31.71
N TYR A 6 -29.86 -10.56 -30.70
CA TYR A 6 -29.40 -10.39 -29.37
C TYR A 6 -28.09 -11.04 -29.08
N ARG A 7 -27.93 -12.21 -29.53
CA ARG A 7 -26.71 -12.91 -29.23
C ARG A 7 -25.50 -12.20 -29.65
N LEU A 8 -25.58 -11.44 -30.66
CA LEU A 8 -24.43 -10.78 -31.15
C LEU A 8 -23.82 -9.83 -30.15
N PHE A 9 -24.63 -9.10 -29.48
CA PHE A 9 -24.13 -8.10 -28.55
C PHE A 9 -23.45 -8.70 -27.38
N LEU A 10 -23.90 -9.79 -26.92
CA LEU A 10 -23.34 -10.38 -25.77
C LEU A 10 -21.89 -10.73 -25.90
N ALA A 11 -21.51 -11.16 -27.04
CA ALA A 11 -20.15 -11.59 -27.23
C ALA A 11 -19.16 -10.46 -27.12
N LEU A 12 -19.50 -9.32 -27.59
CA LEU A 12 -18.57 -8.22 -27.63
C LEU A 12 -18.09 -7.71 -26.30
N PRO A 13 -18.95 -7.43 -25.38
CA PRO A 13 -18.55 -6.86 -24.10
C PRO A 13 -17.56 -7.69 -23.34
N ILE A 14 -17.65 -8.96 -23.51
CA ILE A 14 -16.80 -9.86 -22.82
C ILE A 14 -15.34 -9.64 -23.11
N LEU A 15 -15.05 -9.38 -24.32
CA LEU A 15 -13.67 -9.21 -24.72
C LEU A 15 -13.01 -8.03 -24.04
N GLY A 16 -13.72 -6.96 -23.91
CA GLY A 16 -13.16 -5.79 -23.31
C GLY A 16 -12.70 -6.00 -21.90
N GLY A 17 -13.44 -6.76 -21.16
CA GLY A 17 -13.09 -6.98 -19.78
C GLY A 17 -11.77 -7.70 -19.61
N ALA A 18 -11.52 -8.64 -20.46
CA ALA A 18 -10.30 -9.41 -20.37
C ALA A 18 -9.07 -8.53 -20.53
N VAL A 19 -9.13 -7.60 -21.40
CA VAL A 19 -7.99 -6.75 -21.67
C VAL A 19 -7.65 -5.88 -20.45
N SER A 20 -8.64 -5.38 -19.80
CA SER A 20 -8.40 -4.52 -18.66
C SER A 20 -7.64 -5.20 -17.54
N SER A 21 -7.86 -6.45 -17.36
CA SER A 21 -7.19 -7.17 -16.30
C SER A 21 -5.68 -7.10 -16.38
N GLY A 22 -5.16 -7.15 -17.56
CA GLY A 22 -3.73 -7.13 -17.73
C GLY A 22 -3.09 -5.86 -17.23
N ASP A 23 -3.72 -4.75 -17.44
CA ASP A 23 -3.17 -3.48 -17.02
C ASP A 23 -3.13 -3.36 -15.52
N HIS A 24 -4.15 -3.82 -14.85
CA HIS A 24 -4.18 -3.79 -13.41
C HIS A 24 -3.04 -4.56 -12.81
N PHE A 25 -2.74 -5.69 -13.37
CA PHE A 25 -1.72 -6.54 -12.86
C PHE A 25 -0.36 -5.84 -12.87
N GLN A 26 -0.07 -5.13 -13.91
CA GLN A 26 1.19 -4.40 -14.01
C GLN A 26 1.28 -3.27 -12.99
N SER A 27 0.19 -2.60 -12.73
CA SER A 27 0.18 -1.52 -11.76
C SER A 27 0.50 -2.02 -10.38
N VAL A 28 -0.01 -3.16 -10.01
CA VAL A 28 0.24 -3.74 -8.70
C VAL A 28 1.71 -4.06 -8.53
N ALA A 29 2.33 -4.64 -9.53
CA ALA A 29 3.73 -4.99 -9.46
C ALA A 29 4.60 -3.76 -9.29
N LYS A 30 4.25 -2.68 -9.96
CA LYS A 30 5.02 -1.47 -9.91
C LYS A 30 4.93 -0.79 -8.55
N ALA A 31 3.77 -0.84 -7.94
CA ALA A 31 3.54 -0.17 -6.67
C ALA A 31 4.11 -0.93 -5.49
N ALA A 32 4.47 -2.18 -5.66
CA ALA A 32 4.93 -3.00 -4.55
C ALA A 32 6.12 -2.39 -3.81
N GLY A 33 7.04 -1.77 -4.51
CA GLY A 33 8.21 -1.18 -3.88
C GLY A 33 7.91 0.01 -3.02
N GLU A 34 6.79 0.68 -3.24
CA GLU A 34 6.45 1.86 -2.46
C GLU A 34 5.42 1.60 -1.38
N THR A 35 4.89 0.41 -1.34
CA THR A 35 3.80 0.08 -0.45
C THR A 35 4.16 0.22 1.02
N VAL A 36 5.36 -0.17 1.40
CA VAL A 36 5.78 -0.12 2.79
C VAL A 36 5.78 1.32 3.30
N LYS A 37 6.39 2.20 2.54
CA LYS A 37 6.44 3.60 2.89
C LYS A 37 5.04 4.21 3.05
N GLY A 38 4.19 3.98 2.06
CA GLY A 38 2.83 4.49 2.09
C GLY A 38 2.00 3.89 3.20
N MET A 39 2.17 2.60 3.46
CA MET A 39 1.46 1.91 4.49
C MET A 39 1.82 2.44 5.88
N LEU A 40 3.09 2.68 6.12
CA LEU A 40 3.54 3.22 7.38
C LEU A 40 3.02 4.63 7.58
N ALA A 41 3.05 5.44 6.54
CA ALA A 41 2.53 6.80 6.62
C ALA A 41 1.03 6.79 6.94
N ALA A 42 0.28 5.92 6.29
CA ALA A 42 -1.15 5.81 6.56
C ALA A 42 -1.40 5.36 8.01
N GLN A 43 -0.59 4.44 8.49
CA GLN A 43 -0.72 3.92 9.84
C GLN A 43 -0.51 5.01 10.89
N ILE A 44 0.55 5.80 10.77
CA ILE A 44 0.78 6.83 11.77
C ILE A 44 -0.22 7.98 11.66
N ARG A 45 -0.70 8.26 10.45
CA ARG A 45 -1.75 9.26 10.28
C ARG A 45 -3.04 8.85 10.97
N SER A 46 -3.34 7.57 10.96
CA SER A 46 -4.53 7.07 11.65
C SER A 46 -4.45 7.27 13.15
N GLN A 47 -3.25 7.46 13.68
CA GLN A 47 -3.05 7.75 15.08
C GLN A 47 -2.96 9.25 15.37
N GLY A 48 -3.23 10.07 14.36
CA GLY A 48 -3.19 11.52 14.52
C GLY A 48 -1.83 12.15 14.32
N ILE A 49 -0.87 11.40 13.80
CA ILE A 49 0.47 11.89 13.58
C ILE A 49 0.61 12.40 12.16
N VAL A 50 1.20 13.58 12.01
CA VAL A 50 1.37 14.20 10.71
C VAL A 50 2.61 13.64 10.02
N CYS A 51 2.45 13.16 8.81
CA CYS A 51 3.56 12.77 7.95
C CYS A 51 3.36 13.40 6.58
N ASP A 52 4.10 14.44 6.31
CA ASP A 52 4.05 15.11 5.02
C ASP A 52 4.99 14.40 4.07
N LYS A 53 4.49 14.00 2.94
CA LYS A 53 5.30 13.39 1.89
C LYS A 53 6.31 12.39 2.41
N PRO A 54 5.89 11.16 2.68
CA PRO A 54 6.83 10.14 3.14
C PRO A 54 7.92 9.95 2.11
N GLN A 55 9.16 10.04 2.54
CA GLN A 55 10.31 10.02 1.66
C GLN A 55 10.99 8.68 1.63
N ARG A 56 11.15 8.04 2.78
CA ARG A 56 11.86 6.79 2.85
C ARG A 56 11.46 6.00 4.09
N ALA A 57 11.38 4.69 3.94
CA ALA A 57 11.15 3.78 5.05
C ALA A 57 12.29 2.79 5.09
N THR A 58 12.92 2.65 6.25
CA THR A 58 14.04 1.74 6.42
C THR A 58 13.77 0.84 7.61
N ARG A 59 13.93 -0.46 7.43
CA ARG A 59 13.76 -1.40 8.53
C ARG A 59 14.97 -1.32 9.44
N ASP A 60 14.73 -1.23 10.72
CA ASP A 60 15.81 -1.22 11.71
C ASP A 60 16.08 -2.65 12.14
N ALA A 61 17.12 -3.24 11.60
CA ALA A 61 17.43 -4.63 11.84
C ALA A 61 17.84 -4.89 13.28
N LYS A 62 18.44 -3.92 13.93
CA LYS A 62 18.90 -4.10 15.31
C LYS A 62 17.77 -4.16 16.30
N LEU A 63 16.73 -3.37 16.06
CA LEU A 63 15.60 -3.30 16.96
C LEU A 63 14.46 -4.23 16.57
N SER A 64 14.44 -4.71 15.35
CA SER A 64 13.40 -5.63 14.89
C SER A 64 13.60 -7.02 15.49
N LYS A 65 12.49 -7.69 15.78
CA LYS A 65 12.48 -9.06 16.31
C LYS A 65 11.49 -9.90 15.51
N PRO A 66 11.53 -11.21 15.66
CA PRO A 66 10.60 -12.06 14.90
C PRO A 66 9.14 -11.71 15.11
N ASP A 67 8.78 -11.23 16.30
CA ASP A 67 7.40 -10.92 16.61
C ASP A 67 7.04 -9.44 16.41
N HIS A 68 7.99 -8.59 16.11
CA HIS A 68 7.66 -7.21 15.76
C HIS A 68 8.75 -6.54 14.96
N ASP A 69 8.35 -5.75 13.99
CA ASP A 69 9.25 -5.01 13.12
C ASP A 69 9.37 -3.58 13.59
N VAL A 70 10.57 -3.05 13.47
CA VAL A 70 10.82 -1.65 13.76
C VAL A 70 11.27 -0.97 12.48
N TRP A 71 10.62 0.12 12.14
CA TRP A 71 10.91 0.87 10.92
C TRP A 71 11.20 2.31 11.24
N VAL A 72 12.02 2.94 10.43
CA VAL A 72 12.23 4.38 10.50
C VAL A 72 11.62 4.98 9.25
N LEU A 73 10.64 5.84 9.45
CA LEU A 73 9.94 6.50 8.36
C LEU A 73 10.35 7.96 8.34
N LYS A 74 10.94 8.37 7.24
CA LYS A 74 11.31 9.77 7.07
C LYS A 74 10.22 10.48 6.29
N CYS A 75 9.60 11.47 6.91
CA CYS A 75 8.62 12.33 6.27
C CYS A 75 9.25 13.70 6.08
N GLU A 76 8.63 14.53 5.28
CA GLU A 76 9.18 15.86 5.04
C GLU A 76 9.21 16.69 6.31
N ASN A 77 8.20 16.55 7.15
CA ASN A 77 8.11 17.33 8.40
C ASN A 77 8.88 16.74 9.56
N ALA A 78 9.13 15.44 9.60
CA ALA A 78 9.80 14.80 10.73
C ALA A 78 10.15 13.37 10.39
N THR A 79 10.96 12.75 11.24
CA THR A 79 11.31 11.34 11.12
C THR A 79 10.75 10.60 12.33
N TYR A 80 10.22 9.41 12.09
CA TYR A 80 9.56 8.62 13.11
C TYR A 80 10.11 7.21 13.16
N ARG A 81 10.18 6.66 14.39
CA ARG A 81 10.47 5.25 14.59
C ARG A 81 9.14 4.58 14.88
N ILE A 82 8.81 3.55 14.10
CA ILE A 82 7.53 2.87 14.19
C ILE A 82 7.77 1.42 14.56
N SER A 83 7.31 1.02 15.73
CA SER A 83 7.40 -0.37 16.19
C SER A 83 6.06 -1.03 15.97
N ARG A 84 6.03 -2.05 15.13
CA ARG A 84 4.80 -2.72 14.73
C ARG A 84 4.68 -4.05 15.43
N TYR A 85 3.56 -4.25 16.11
CA TYR A 85 3.26 -5.48 16.84
C TYR A 85 2.07 -6.18 16.20
N PRO A 86 2.04 -7.51 16.21
CA PRO A 86 0.97 -8.24 15.52
C PRO A 86 -0.42 -8.04 16.13
N ASP A 87 -0.50 -7.84 17.42
CA ASP A 87 -1.80 -7.80 18.10
C ASP A 87 -2.10 -6.49 18.78
N MET A 88 -1.40 -5.42 18.46
CA MET A 88 -1.71 -4.12 19.01
C MET A 88 -1.27 -3.01 18.07
N ALA A 89 -1.70 -1.81 18.37
CA ALA A 89 -1.38 -0.66 17.54
C ALA A 89 0.12 -0.39 17.55
N ALA A 90 0.61 0.13 16.44
CA ALA A 90 2.02 0.46 16.33
C ALA A 90 2.39 1.57 17.31
N LYS A 91 3.57 1.45 17.88
CA LYS A 91 4.11 2.48 18.75
C LYS A 91 4.95 3.43 17.90
N VAL A 92 4.68 4.72 17.97
CA VAL A 92 5.35 5.71 17.14
C VAL A 92 6.10 6.70 18.01
N GLU A 93 7.35 6.92 17.65
CA GLU A 93 8.23 7.83 18.37
C GLU A 93 8.82 8.81 17.38
N GLN A 94 8.76 10.10 17.64
CA GLN A 94 9.37 11.07 16.76
C GLN A 94 10.87 11.15 17.06
N LEU A 95 11.68 11.09 16.03
CA LEU A 95 13.12 11.20 16.14
C LEU A 95 13.56 12.61 15.76
N ARG A 96 14.71 13.00 16.24
CA ARG A 96 15.20 14.34 15.93
C ARG A 96 16.15 14.41 14.79
#